data_93b9cd4fb2157fff0b95f6c0bebade26
#
_entry.id   93b9cd4fb2157fff0b95f6c0bebade26
#
_cell.length_a   1.000
_cell.length_b   1.000
_cell.length_c   1.000
_cell.angle_alpha   90.00
_cell.angle_beta   90.00
_cell.angle_gamma   90.00
#
_symmetry.space_group_name_H-M   'P 1'
#
loop_
_entity.id
_entity.type
_entity.pdbx_description
1 polymer ?
#
loop_
_entity_poly.entity_id
_entity_poly.type
_entity_poly.pdbx_seq_one_letter_code
_entity_poly.pdbx_strand_id
1 'polypeptide(L)'
;QFGYDSSIDPYKSTFFDFVPYNEEPRVLTGGDASKISVVHSAGYKTYFDWDAEQGKYMMSQYSKAAGGVQPSVDANNDEQLKFDNVIVLFTDIHVFPGHEAKDLQEVDYKFGGLGYYFNGGRVEPIRWQKGAADQVLRLVNDDAELTNVKVNPGRSYIAVVDLDEAENFSYTAAAASADSAAQ
;
A
#
# COMPACT_ATOMS: atom_id res chain seq x y z
N GLN A 1 10.81 12.34 -31.83
CA GLN A 1 10.96 10.91 -31.53
C GLN A 1 11.58 10.82 -30.14
N PHE A 2 10.80 10.47 -29.13
CA PHE A 2 11.33 10.23 -27.79
C PHE A 2 12.07 8.89 -27.84
N GLY A 3 13.41 8.93 -27.74
CA GLY A 3 14.22 7.74 -27.65
C GLY A 3 14.01 7.10 -26.27
N TYR A 4 13.18 6.08 -26.20
CA TYR A 4 13.15 5.21 -25.03
C TYR A 4 14.39 4.32 -25.08
N ASP A 5 15.24 4.45 -24.08
CA ASP A 5 16.27 3.46 -23.84
C ASP A 5 15.59 2.19 -23.33
N SER A 6 15.48 1.19 -24.19
CA SER A 6 14.93 -0.12 -23.82
C SER A 6 15.91 -0.97 -23.01
N SER A 7 17.14 -0.50 -22.81
CA SER A 7 18.15 -1.16 -21.99
C SER A 7 18.09 -0.70 -20.54
N ILE A 8 16.92 -0.74 -19.91
CA ILE A 8 16.87 -0.71 -18.45
C ILE A 8 17.55 -2.01 -17.99
N ASP A 9 18.74 -1.87 -17.43
CA ASP A 9 19.38 -3.00 -16.77
C ASP A 9 18.52 -3.35 -15.53
N PRO A 10 17.66 -4.38 -15.61
CA PRO A 10 16.70 -4.70 -14.56
C PRO A 10 17.40 -5.13 -13.26
N TYR A 11 18.73 -5.26 -13.29
CA TYR A 11 19.51 -5.75 -12.16
C TYR A 11 20.35 -4.67 -11.48
N LYS A 12 20.37 -3.44 -11.99
CA LYS A 12 21.12 -2.33 -11.36
C LYS A 12 20.50 -1.80 -10.09
N SER A 13 19.20 -2.04 -9.88
CA SER A 13 18.54 -1.66 -8.64
C SER A 13 17.29 -2.50 -8.44
N THR A 14 17.20 -3.22 -7.34
CA THR A 14 15.98 -3.90 -6.92
C THR A 14 15.00 -2.85 -6.38
N PHE A 15 13.77 -2.87 -6.90
CA PHE A 15 12.70 -2.00 -6.43
C PHE A 15 12.40 -2.23 -4.95
N PHE A 16 12.27 -3.50 -4.56
CA PHE A 16 12.11 -3.92 -3.18
C PHE A 16 13.13 -5.00 -2.80
N ASP A 17 13.46 -5.05 -1.52
CA ASP A 17 14.25 -6.11 -0.92
C ASP A 17 13.31 -7.25 -0.49
N PHE A 18 13.09 -8.22 -1.37
CA PHE A 18 12.18 -9.32 -1.10
C PHE A 18 12.84 -10.40 -0.21
N VAL A 19 11.99 -10.99 0.65
CA VAL A 19 12.34 -12.28 1.27
C VAL A 19 12.53 -13.30 0.14
N PRO A 20 13.66 -14.05 0.10
CA PRO A 20 13.88 -15.07 -0.91
C PRO A 20 12.73 -16.08 -0.95
N TYR A 21 12.34 -16.52 -2.15
CA TYR A 21 11.18 -17.41 -2.34
C TYR A 21 11.31 -18.78 -1.68
N ASN A 22 12.54 -19.19 -1.36
CA ASN A 22 12.89 -20.45 -0.70
C ASN A 22 13.04 -20.30 0.82
N GLU A 23 12.77 -19.11 1.35
CA GLU A 23 12.71 -18.82 2.78
C GLU A 23 11.27 -18.65 3.23
N GLU A 24 11.01 -18.91 4.51
CA GLU A 24 9.70 -18.67 5.09
C GLU A 24 9.40 -17.17 5.09
N PRO A 25 8.17 -16.75 4.73
CA PRO A 25 7.76 -15.37 4.84
C PRO A 25 7.93 -14.85 6.28
N ARG A 26 8.48 -13.66 6.42
CA ARG A 26 8.62 -13.06 7.74
C ARG A 26 7.24 -12.69 8.33
N VAL A 27 7.09 -12.86 9.62
CA VAL A 27 5.93 -12.37 10.35
C VAL A 27 6.21 -10.95 10.82
N LEU A 28 5.32 -10.01 10.52
CA LEU A 28 5.46 -8.63 10.98
C LEU A 28 5.33 -8.55 12.50
N THR A 29 6.19 -7.76 13.13
CA THR A 29 6.27 -7.65 14.60
C THR A 29 5.38 -6.54 15.18
N GLY A 30 4.84 -5.66 14.34
CA GLY A 30 3.91 -4.61 14.74
C GLY A 30 2.53 -5.13 15.15
N GLY A 31 1.56 -4.25 15.22
CA GLY A 31 0.21 -4.58 15.69
C GLY A 31 -0.60 -5.40 14.70
N ASP A 32 -1.74 -5.92 15.18
CA ASP A 32 -2.72 -6.55 14.29
C ASP A 32 -3.42 -5.51 13.40
N ALA A 33 -3.68 -5.89 12.16
CA ALA A 33 -4.29 -5.01 11.15
C ALA A 33 -5.15 -5.82 10.18
N SER A 34 -6.33 -6.22 10.64
CA SER A 34 -7.28 -6.99 9.83
C SER A 34 -8.13 -6.14 8.90
N LYS A 35 -8.26 -4.84 9.19
CA LYS A 35 -8.98 -3.88 8.33
C LYS A 35 -8.10 -2.67 8.07
N ILE A 36 -8.06 -2.24 6.81
CA ILE A 36 -7.30 -1.06 6.37
C ILE A 36 -8.25 -0.17 5.59
N SER A 37 -8.29 1.12 5.92
CA SER A 37 -9.04 2.14 5.20
C SER A 37 -8.07 3.18 4.67
N VAL A 38 -8.01 3.31 3.35
CA VAL A 38 -7.17 4.28 2.64
C VAL A 38 -8.08 5.31 1.99
N VAL A 39 -7.96 6.55 2.37
CA VAL A 39 -8.70 7.67 1.80
C VAL A 39 -7.76 8.47 0.90
N HIS A 40 -8.09 8.56 -0.40
CA HIS A 40 -7.36 9.39 -1.35
C HIS A 40 -8.07 10.72 -1.58
N SER A 41 -9.39 10.73 -1.42
CA SER A 41 -10.24 11.91 -1.49
C SER A 41 -11.65 11.58 -0.96
N ALA A 42 -12.50 12.56 -0.86
CA ALA A 42 -13.91 12.36 -0.46
C ALA A 42 -14.65 11.31 -1.31
N GLY A 43 -14.31 11.21 -2.59
CA GLY A 43 -14.93 10.28 -3.56
C GLY A 43 -14.15 9.02 -3.85
N TYR A 44 -12.91 8.92 -3.43
CA TYR A 44 -12.03 7.78 -3.72
C TYR A 44 -11.44 7.19 -2.45
N LYS A 45 -11.99 6.07 -2.03
CA LYS A 45 -11.61 5.35 -0.80
C LYS A 45 -11.45 3.86 -1.12
N THR A 46 -10.38 3.27 -0.63
CA THR A 46 -10.05 1.85 -0.80
C THR A 46 -9.99 1.19 0.57
N TYR A 47 -10.54 0.00 0.65
CA TYR A 47 -10.60 -0.79 1.88
C TYR A 47 -10.01 -2.17 1.64
N PHE A 48 -9.36 -2.70 2.66
CA PHE A 48 -8.83 -4.06 2.65
C PHE A 48 -9.25 -4.78 3.93
N ASP A 49 -9.86 -5.93 3.77
CA ASP A 49 -10.22 -6.84 4.86
C ASP A 49 -9.33 -8.08 4.80
N TRP A 50 -8.67 -8.39 5.90
CA TRP A 50 -7.84 -9.59 6.00
C TRP A 50 -8.70 -10.85 6.07
N ASP A 51 -8.54 -11.73 5.11
CA ASP A 51 -9.11 -13.06 5.08
C ASP A 51 -8.04 -14.07 5.54
N ALA A 52 -8.19 -14.59 6.75
CA ALA A 52 -7.23 -15.51 7.36
C ALA A 52 -7.23 -16.90 6.70
N GLU A 53 -8.34 -17.31 6.08
CA GLU A 53 -8.43 -18.60 5.39
C GLU A 53 -7.65 -18.57 4.06
N GLN A 54 -7.75 -17.46 3.34
CA GLN A 54 -7.02 -17.25 2.10
C GLN A 54 -5.60 -16.69 2.31
N GLY A 55 -5.32 -16.13 3.48
CA GLY A 55 -4.07 -15.44 3.76
C GLY A 55 -3.88 -14.19 2.91
N LYS A 56 -4.96 -13.44 2.62
CA LYS A 56 -4.97 -12.29 1.71
C LYS A 56 -5.79 -11.13 2.26
N TYR A 57 -5.43 -9.93 1.83
CA TYR A 57 -6.24 -8.73 1.97
C TYR A 57 -7.22 -8.62 0.79
N MET A 58 -8.51 -8.69 1.07
CA MET A 58 -9.60 -8.57 0.10
C MET A 58 -9.91 -7.09 -0.15
N MET A 59 -9.81 -6.65 -1.41
CA MET A 59 -9.97 -5.24 -1.76
C MET A 59 -11.43 -4.88 -2.03
N SER A 60 -11.86 -3.74 -1.50
CA SER A 60 -13.14 -3.09 -1.78
C SER A 60 -12.94 -1.59 -1.99
N GLN A 61 -13.85 -0.96 -2.72
CA GLN A 61 -13.81 0.48 -2.97
C GLN A 61 -15.15 1.13 -2.71
N TYR A 62 -15.13 2.40 -2.30
CA TYR A 62 -16.33 3.20 -2.21
C TYR A 62 -16.85 3.52 -3.62
N SER A 63 -18.14 3.30 -3.81
CA SER A 63 -18.85 3.64 -5.04
C SER A 63 -20.04 4.54 -4.73
N LYS A 64 -20.00 5.79 -5.19
CA LYS A 64 -21.12 6.71 -5.05
C LYS A 64 -22.36 6.21 -5.81
N ALA A 65 -22.16 5.60 -6.97
CA ALA A 65 -23.24 5.06 -7.78
C ALA A 65 -23.95 3.88 -7.11
N ALA A 66 -23.21 3.03 -6.40
CA ALA A 66 -23.77 1.91 -5.63
C ALA A 66 -24.22 2.31 -4.22
N GLY A 67 -23.96 3.55 -3.80
CA GLY A 67 -24.36 4.07 -2.48
C GLY A 67 -23.55 3.49 -1.31
N GLY A 68 -22.32 2.95 -1.54
CA GLY A 68 -21.54 2.36 -0.47
C GLY A 68 -20.27 1.66 -0.95
N VAL A 69 -19.67 0.89 -0.04
CA VAL A 69 -18.47 0.09 -0.32
C VAL A 69 -18.86 -1.16 -1.10
N GLN A 70 -18.15 -1.44 -2.17
CA GLN A 70 -18.35 -2.61 -3.04
C GLN A 70 -17.04 -3.38 -3.20
N PRO A 71 -17.07 -4.71 -3.30
CA PRO A 71 -15.90 -5.50 -3.68
C PRO A 71 -15.32 -5.00 -5.01
N SER A 72 -14.00 -4.86 -5.07
CA SER A 72 -13.30 -4.59 -6.33
C SER A 72 -13.09 -5.91 -7.05
N VAL A 73 -13.68 -6.07 -8.23
CA VAL A 73 -13.72 -7.33 -8.98
C VAL A 73 -12.88 -7.21 -10.24
N ASP A 74 -12.12 -8.25 -10.57
CA ASP A 74 -11.42 -8.38 -11.84
C ASP A 74 -12.43 -8.73 -12.94
N ALA A 75 -12.55 -7.88 -13.95
CA ALA A 75 -13.50 -8.05 -15.05
C ALA A 75 -13.22 -9.26 -15.95
N ASN A 76 -12.05 -9.90 -15.83
CA ASN A 76 -11.72 -11.08 -16.64
C ASN A 76 -12.23 -12.39 -16.04
N ASN A 77 -12.37 -12.46 -14.71
CA ASN A 77 -12.72 -13.72 -14.04
C ASN A 77 -13.78 -13.57 -12.95
N ASP A 78 -14.31 -12.34 -12.76
CA ASP A 78 -15.30 -11.98 -11.74
C ASP A 78 -14.86 -12.29 -10.29
N GLU A 79 -13.55 -12.47 -10.05
CA GLU A 79 -13.01 -12.66 -8.71
C GLU A 79 -12.70 -11.33 -8.02
N GLN A 80 -12.95 -11.26 -6.72
CA GLN A 80 -12.54 -10.10 -5.92
C GLN A 80 -11.02 -9.97 -5.91
N LEU A 81 -10.53 -8.75 -6.11
CA LEU A 81 -9.10 -8.45 -6.05
C LEU A 81 -8.57 -8.71 -4.64
N LYS A 82 -7.43 -9.37 -4.56
CA LYS A 82 -6.78 -9.79 -3.32
C LYS A 82 -5.27 -9.65 -3.40
N PHE A 83 -4.66 -9.28 -2.29
CA PHE A 83 -3.25 -8.94 -2.19
C PHE A 83 -2.61 -9.62 -0.98
N ASP A 84 -1.35 -10.03 -1.14
CA ASP A 84 -0.49 -10.51 -0.04
C ASP A 84 0.00 -9.34 0.80
N ASN A 85 0.35 -8.26 0.13
CA ASN A 85 0.97 -7.08 0.70
C ASN A 85 0.13 -5.85 0.39
N VAL A 86 -0.07 -4.99 1.39
CA VAL A 86 -0.59 -3.63 1.20
C VAL A 86 0.47 -2.66 1.73
N ILE A 87 0.82 -1.67 0.94
CA ILE A 87 1.82 -0.66 1.27
C ILE A 87 1.15 0.70 1.11
N VAL A 88 1.16 1.51 2.16
CA VAL A 88 0.59 2.86 2.14
C VAL A 88 1.71 3.85 2.37
N LEU A 89 1.89 4.78 1.45
CA LEU A 89 2.97 5.78 1.45
C LEU A 89 2.35 7.17 1.46
N PHE A 90 2.79 8.03 2.37
CA PHE A 90 2.31 9.40 2.48
C PHE A 90 3.30 10.38 1.85
N THR A 91 2.77 11.35 1.10
CA THR A 91 3.53 12.42 0.48
C THR A 91 2.65 13.64 0.25
N ASP A 92 3.25 14.77 -0.09
CA ASP A 92 2.51 15.94 -0.56
C ASP A 92 1.99 15.71 -1.99
N ILE A 93 0.69 15.90 -2.17
CA ILE A 93 0.02 15.82 -3.47
C ILE A 93 -0.82 17.08 -3.66
N HIS A 94 -0.44 17.91 -4.61
CA HIS A 94 -1.11 19.19 -4.83
C HIS A 94 -1.40 19.43 -6.32
N VAL A 95 -2.28 20.39 -6.59
CA VAL A 95 -2.58 20.77 -7.97
C VAL A 95 -1.36 21.44 -8.58
N PHE A 96 -0.94 20.97 -9.74
CA PHE A 96 0.20 21.53 -10.47
C PHE A 96 -0.08 23.00 -10.85
N PRO A 97 0.77 23.94 -10.45
CA PRO A 97 0.56 25.37 -10.66
C PRO A 97 0.28 25.71 -12.12
N GLY A 98 -0.78 26.47 -12.38
CA GLY A 98 -1.23 26.84 -13.72
C GLY A 98 -2.10 25.80 -14.44
N HIS A 99 -2.42 24.69 -13.78
CA HIS A 99 -3.24 23.61 -14.31
C HIS A 99 -4.51 23.33 -13.48
N GLU A 100 -4.95 24.28 -12.67
CA GLU A 100 -6.07 24.18 -11.74
C GLU A 100 -7.38 23.81 -12.45
N ALA A 101 -7.59 24.33 -13.68
CA ALA A 101 -8.80 24.04 -14.46
C ALA A 101 -8.90 22.56 -14.90
N LYS A 102 -7.79 21.82 -14.90
CA LYS A 102 -7.73 20.41 -15.26
C LYS A 102 -7.54 19.50 -14.04
N ASP A 103 -7.38 20.08 -12.85
CA ASP A 103 -7.06 19.36 -11.64
C ASP A 103 -5.87 18.39 -11.81
N LEU A 104 -4.82 18.87 -12.50
CA LEU A 104 -3.63 18.08 -12.73
C LEU A 104 -2.81 18.02 -11.43
N GLN A 105 -2.62 16.81 -10.91
CA GLN A 105 -1.93 16.61 -9.65
C GLN A 105 -0.42 16.44 -9.84
N GLU A 106 0.37 17.09 -8.98
CA GLU A 106 1.79 16.82 -8.79
C GLU A 106 1.97 16.02 -7.50
N VAL A 107 2.69 14.91 -7.59
CA VAL A 107 3.04 14.05 -6.47
C VAL A 107 4.50 14.30 -6.11
N ASP A 108 4.77 14.78 -4.91
CA ASP A 108 6.16 14.97 -4.47
C ASP A 108 6.74 13.65 -3.95
N TYR A 109 7.52 13.00 -4.78
CA TYR A 109 8.19 11.75 -4.45
C TYR A 109 9.71 11.89 -4.23
N LYS A 110 10.26 13.11 -4.21
CA LYS A 110 11.71 13.33 -4.18
C LYS A 110 12.32 13.17 -2.79
N PHE A 111 11.57 13.51 -1.75
CA PHE A 111 12.11 13.59 -0.39
C PHE A 111 11.83 12.36 0.47
N GLY A 112 10.96 11.45 -0.01
CA GLY A 112 10.49 10.34 0.80
C GLY A 112 9.45 10.75 1.85
N GLY A 113 9.06 9.81 2.68
CA GLY A 113 8.02 10.04 3.69
C GLY A 113 7.80 8.86 4.61
N LEU A 114 6.76 8.98 5.42
CA LEU A 114 6.26 7.91 6.28
C LEU A 114 5.36 6.98 5.46
N GLY A 115 5.19 5.76 5.97
CA GLY A 115 4.27 4.80 5.39
C GLY A 115 4.02 3.62 6.32
N TYR A 116 3.23 2.69 5.84
CA TYR A 116 2.91 1.44 6.53
C TYR A 116 3.01 0.27 5.57
N TYR A 117 3.53 -0.83 6.07
CA TYR A 117 3.58 -2.12 5.39
C TYR A 117 2.69 -3.11 6.12
N PHE A 118 1.78 -3.74 5.37
CA PHE A 118 0.80 -4.72 5.86
C PHE A 118 1.03 -6.05 5.16
N ASN A 119 1.09 -7.11 5.95
CA ASN A 119 1.15 -8.49 5.48
C ASN A 119 0.70 -9.42 6.62
N GLY A 120 0.02 -10.52 6.30
CA GLY A 120 -0.36 -11.52 7.28
C GLY A 120 -1.34 -11.02 8.36
N GLY A 121 -2.18 -10.04 8.06
CA GLY A 121 -3.09 -9.44 9.04
C GLY A 121 -2.39 -8.53 10.07
N ARG A 122 -1.14 -8.14 9.81
CA ARG A 122 -0.31 -7.32 10.70
C ARG A 122 0.26 -6.09 9.98
N VAL A 123 0.77 -5.13 10.74
CA VAL A 123 1.31 -3.87 10.23
C VAL A 123 2.65 -3.54 10.85
N GLU A 124 3.52 -2.90 10.08
CA GLU A 124 4.72 -2.21 10.55
C GLU A 124 4.78 -0.80 9.99
N PRO A 125 5.11 0.21 10.80
CA PRO A 125 5.46 1.52 10.29
C PRO A 125 6.78 1.41 9.51
N ILE A 126 6.84 2.12 8.40
CA ILE A 126 8.03 2.17 7.53
C ILE A 126 8.28 3.61 7.09
N ARG A 127 9.44 3.84 6.49
CA ARG A 127 9.70 5.01 5.66
C ARG A 127 9.87 4.58 4.22
N TRP A 128 9.66 5.50 3.31
CA TRP A 128 10.00 5.32 1.93
C TRP A 128 10.97 6.42 1.46
N GLN A 129 11.78 6.10 0.49
CA GLN A 129 12.75 7.01 -0.08
C GLN A 129 12.76 6.86 -1.60
N LYS A 130 12.79 7.98 -2.29
CA LYS A 130 13.06 8.05 -3.71
C LYS A 130 13.83 9.36 -3.94
N GLY A 131 14.81 9.34 -4.78
CA GLY A 131 15.53 10.54 -5.14
C GLY A 131 15.13 11.03 -6.53
N ALA A 132 16.12 11.21 -7.40
CA ALA A 132 15.90 11.61 -8.78
C ALA A 132 15.02 10.61 -9.56
N ALA A 133 14.59 11.00 -10.76
CA ALA A 133 13.69 10.20 -11.59
C ALA A 133 14.23 8.81 -11.94
N ASP A 134 15.55 8.67 -12.03
CA ASP A 134 16.28 7.44 -12.31
C ASP A 134 16.58 6.59 -11.07
N GLN A 135 16.22 7.05 -9.87
CA GLN A 135 16.38 6.29 -8.64
C GLN A 135 15.10 5.51 -8.32
N VAL A 136 15.29 4.30 -7.80
CA VAL A 136 14.16 3.45 -7.41
C VAL A 136 13.55 3.89 -6.09
N LEU A 137 12.27 3.61 -5.94
CA LEU A 137 11.57 3.67 -4.67
C LEU A 137 12.13 2.59 -3.73
N ARG A 138 12.54 2.99 -2.55
CA ARG A 138 13.00 2.09 -1.49
C ARG A 138 12.07 2.15 -0.30
N LEU A 139 11.79 1.01 0.29
CA LEU A 139 11.14 0.90 1.59
C LEU A 139 12.23 0.64 2.64
N VAL A 140 12.23 1.44 3.68
CA VAL A 140 13.22 1.35 4.76
C VAL A 140 12.51 1.31 6.11
N ASN A 141 13.13 0.66 7.08
CA ASN A 141 12.64 0.65 8.45
C ASN A 141 12.75 2.07 9.04
N ASP A 142 11.86 2.41 9.97
CA ASP A 142 11.93 3.67 10.71
C ASP A 142 12.93 3.53 11.87
N ASP A 143 14.16 3.21 11.54
CA ASP A 143 15.30 3.10 12.45
C ASP A 143 16.40 4.11 12.09
N ALA A 144 17.38 4.26 12.94
CA ALA A 144 18.48 5.21 12.73
C ALA A 144 19.35 4.89 11.49
N GLU A 145 19.36 3.63 11.09
CA GLU A 145 20.20 3.11 10.00
C GLU A 145 19.46 3.07 8.67
N LEU A 146 18.13 3.26 8.67
CA LEU A 146 17.25 3.20 7.51
C LEU A 146 17.50 1.93 6.68
N THR A 147 17.53 0.79 7.38
CA THR A 147 17.75 -0.51 6.75
C THR A 147 16.60 -0.87 5.81
N ASN A 148 16.85 -1.62 4.75
CA ASN A 148 15.80 -2.00 3.80
C ASN A 148 14.74 -2.87 4.49
N VAL A 149 13.47 -2.57 4.24
CA VAL A 149 12.35 -3.43 4.63
C VAL A 149 12.39 -4.70 3.77
N LYS A 150 12.38 -5.85 4.41
CA LYS A 150 12.16 -7.13 3.73
C LYS A 150 10.66 -7.28 3.43
N VAL A 151 10.31 -7.26 2.16
CA VAL A 151 8.93 -7.45 1.68
C VAL A 151 8.68 -8.93 1.41
N ASN A 152 7.60 -9.48 1.93
CA ASN A 152 7.22 -10.86 1.65
C ASN A 152 6.84 -11.04 0.17
N PRO A 153 7.13 -12.19 -0.43
CA PRO A 153 6.70 -12.50 -1.79
C PRO A 153 5.18 -12.44 -1.93
N GLY A 154 4.72 -12.11 -3.13
CA GLY A 154 3.31 -12.11 -3.45
C GLY A 154 2.85 -10.84 -4.16
N ARG A 155 1.56 -10.76 -4.41
CA ARG A 155 0.93 -9.60 -5.06
C ARG A 155 0.87 -8.44 -4.07
N SER A 156 1.37 -7.29 -4.49
CA SER A 156 1.41 -6.07 -3.67
C SER A 156 0.48 -5.00 -4.22
N TYR A 157 -0.24 -4.32 -3.34
CA TYR A 157 -0.92 -3.07 -3.62
C TYR A 157 -0.15 -1.92 -2.98
N ILE A 158 0.13 -0.87 -3.74
CA ILE A 158 0.81 0.33 -3.25
C ILE A 158 -0.14 1.51 -3.39
N ALA A 159 -0.49 2.11 -2.27
CA ALA A 159 -1.23 3.37 -2.21
C ALA A 159 -0.27 4.52 -1.95
N VAL A 160 -0.33 5.55 -2.78
CA VAL A 160 0.32 6.85 -2.52
C VAL A 160 -0.80 7.80 -2.10
N VAL A 161 -0.69 8.37 -0.92
CA VAL A 161 -1.76 9.11 -0.24
C VAL A 161 -1.25 10.50 0.11
N ASP A 162 -2.10 11.50 -0.09
CA ASP A 162 -1.81 12.87 0.31
C ASP A 162 -1.65 12.97 1.82
N LEU A 163 -0.66 13.75 2.27
CA LEU A 163 -0.49 14.08 3.69
C LEU A 163 -1.73 14.73 4.31
N ASP A 164 -2.48 15.49 3.54
CA ASP A 164 -3.74 16.10 3.99
C ASP A 164 -4.82 15.06 4.31
N GLU A 165 -4.73 13.85 3.73
CA GLU A 165 -5.64 12.73 4.01
C GLU A 165 -5.08 11.75 5.06
N ALA A 166 -3.90 12.01 5.62
CA ALA A 166 -3.26 11.10 6.58
C ALA A 166 -4.10 10.87 7.85
N GLU A 167 -4.85 11.87 8.31
CA GLU A 167 -5.77 11.75 9.46
C GLU A 167 -7.00 10.87 9.17
N ASN A 168 -7.34 10.71 7.88
CA ASN A 168 -8.45 9.87 7.41
C ASN A 168 -8.03 8.41 7.14
N PHE A 169 -6.74 8.14 7.15
CA PHE A 169 -6.20 6.78 7.08
C PHE A 169 -6.40 6.06 8.42
N SER A 170 -6.78 4.79 8.36
CA SER A 170 -6.91 3.97 9.57
C SER A 170 -6.70 2.50 9.30
N TYR A 171 -6.32 1.77 10.35
CA TYR A 171 -6.34 0.31 10.37
C TYR A 171 -6.77 -0.19 11.75
N THR A 172 -7.36 -1.38 11.81
CA THR A 172 -7.86 -1.97 13.06
C THR A 172 -7.59 -3.47 13.11
N ALA A 173 -7.40 -3.99 14.31
CA ALA A 173 -7.40 -5.43 14.56
C ALA A 173 -8.81 -6.03 14.28
N ALA A 174 -8.87 -7.34 14.01
CA ALA A 174 -10.15 -8.04 14.00
C ALA A 174 -10.82 -7.91 15.39
N ALA A 175 -12.13 -7.67 15.38
CA ALA A 175 -12.88 -7.81 16.62
C ALA A 175 -12.66 -9.25 17.15
N ALA A 176 -12.23 -9.38 18.40
CA ALA A 176 -12.17 -10.69 19.04
C ALA A 176 -13.55 -11.36 18.90
N SER A 177 -13.60 -12.53 18.28
CA SER A 177 -14.84 -13.29 18.20
C SER A 177 -15.32 -13.57 19.62
N ALA A 178 -16.53 -13.16 19.96
CA ALA A 178 -17.13 -13.30 21.28
C ALA A 178 -17.54 -14.76 21.61
N ASP A 179 -16.83 -15.75 21.08
CA ASP A 179 -17.22 -17.16 21.11
C ASP A 179 -16.29 -18.04 21.96
N SER A 180 -15.74 -17.53 23.06
CA SER A 180 -15.01 -18.36 24.02
C SER A 180 -15.42 -18.18 25.49
N ALA A 181 -16.68 -17.79 25.73
CA ALA A 181 -17.21 -17.68 27.12
C ALA A 181 -18.45 -18.54 27.30
N ALA A 182 -18.35 -19.85 26.97
CA ALA A 182 -19.34 -20.86 27.35
C ALA A 182 -18.68 -22.26 27.41
N GLN A 183 -17.86 -22.48 28.40
CA GLN A 183 -17.61 -23.82 29.01
C GLN A 183 -17.34 -23.67 30.51
#